data_af53cb34192c6636ebb9923046a01613
#
_entry.id   af53cb34192c6636ebb9923046a01613
#
_cell.length_a   1.000
_cell.length_b   1.000
_cell.length_c   1.000
_cell.angle_alpha   90.00
_cell.angle_beta   90.00
_cell.angle_gamma   90.00
#
_symmetry.space_group_name_H-M   'P 1'
#
loop_
_entity.id
_entity.type
_entity.pdbx_description
1 polymer ?
#
loop_
_entity_poly.entity_id
_entity_poly.type
_entity_poly.pdbx_seq_one_letter_code
_entity_poly.pdbx_strand_id
1 'polypeptide(L)'
;MSLAGQGLLVTAAAKEPRSTSSIPSPPEPEPVRLERLPLSPGISNDTPGACTIKINPRGTGSYVGAPSASDPASVYNGSQIIIIKTDGSRFSNGDKWKCITCGVPAENAVRRTATYDYPQAFDDGKRIPFGSNIADCGNHSLISDECTPDQLNIYPIHWDVSADGFGVGGSIRELRLHPDNVHFGFSSFTTGAKLAQYAYFGRLKFNSKPTAGLPFTPRYDLINVYRLYEPGSPAPVSAKGTQLTINTSAISVGELRGFSGRGDEAVYVGYPAESCNLEIFAVGLQSGRVRRITSDPGYVDPIEASPDGKWWAIMDTRGTDRQTFLAGMRNVPPVLDLSDNYYGQKLNGPGSSKSGSGDLRDPEWNGQADPQSSPDSTQIVYWEAHVEAPACGGINPLPCHSSMEPDGKDIRIVLATLTARKPTKYTQVDPVPDNIPWAEPYVPGSSPPERNGVTPGRYTLDAIASGYAGVTIAPDQVAVTYHNYTDDGKIFLNGWENATTAAESFTRSHVDWYSNLTQSGPGIYNTKKTSADGFHITIDVLTNEFNANGTLTATIDGKPFSQPLNAT
;
A
#
# COMPACT_ATOMS: atom_id res chain seq x y z
N MET A 1 -9.40 11.22 13.40
CA MET A 1 -8.42 12.31 13.29
C MET A 1 -7.64 12.03 12.01
N SER A 2 -7.80 12.88 11.00
CA SER A 2 -6.82 12.90 9.91
C SER A 2 -5.54 13.40 10.54
N LEU A 3 -4.52 12.57 10.61
CA LEU A 3 -3.19 13.03 10.95
C LEU A 3 -2.75 13.85 9.74
N ALA A 4 -2.43 15.11 9.95
CA ALA A 4 -2.16 16.07 8.89
C ALA A 4 -0.99 15.59 8.01
N GLY A 5 -1.07 15.85 6.75
CA GLY A 5 -0.19 15.25 5.75
C GLY A 5 -0.85 14.00 5.16
N GLN A 6 -0.20 12.95 4.88
CA GLN A 6 -0.82 11.64 4.64
C GLN A 6 -1.19 11.05 6.01
N GLY A 7 -2.44 11.26 6.45
CA GLY A 7 -2.82 10.89 7.80
C GLY A 7 -3.06 9.41 7.99
N LEU A 8 -2.62 8.87 9.11
CA LEU A 8 -3.11 7.59 9.59
C LEU A 8 -4.58 7.74 9.99
N LEU A 9 -5.47 7.04 9.31
CA LEU A 9 -6.88 7.00 9.61
C LEU A 9 -7.23 5.64 10.24
N VAL A 10 -7.81 5.68 11.41
CA VAL A 10 -8.34 4.49 12.09
C VAL A 10 -9.84 4.47 11.93
N THR A 11 -10.36 3.48 11.20
CA THR A 11 -11.80 3.31 11.00
C THR A 11 -12.30 2.03 11.66
N ALA A 12 -13.49 2.07 12.26
CA ALA A 12 -14.19 0.85 12.66
C ALA A 12 -14.56 0.03 11.42
N ALA A 13 -14.58 -1.31 11.54
CA ALA A 13 -15.06 -2.19 10.47
C ALA A 13 -16.47 -1.76 10.06
N ALA A 14 -16.58 -1.01 8.98
CA ALA A 14 -17.85 -0.48 8.50
C ALA A 14 -18.58 -1.53 7.66
N LYS A 15 -19.91 -1.47 7.69
CA LYS A 15 -20.74 -2.05 6.61
C LYS A 15 -20.23 -1.49 5.27
N GLU A 16 -20.39 -2.27 4.20
CA GLU A 16 -20.02 -1.84 2.83
C GLU A 16 -20.36 -0.36 2.62
N PRO A 17 -19.36 0.49 2.36
CA PRO A 17 -19.63 1.91 2.20
C PRO A 17 -20.49 2.08 0.94
N ARG A 18 -21.65 2.70 1.09
CA ARG A 18 -22.45 3.13 -0.06
C ARG A 18 -21.78 4.35 -0.65
N SER A 19 -21.57 4.34 -1.95
CA SER A 19 -21.12 5.52 -2.66
C SER A 19 -22.17 6.63 -2.50
N THR A 20 -21.71 7.82 -2.07
CA THR A 20 -22.54 9.02 -2.01
C THR A 20 -22.08 9.98 -3.10
N SER A 21 -22.94 10.88 -3.52
CA SER A 21 -22.59 11.89 -4.55
C SER A 21 -21.70 13.01 -4.01
N SER A 22 -21.57 13.12 -2.69
CA SER A 22 -20.68 14.04 -2.01
C SER A 22 -19.40 13.34 -1.57
N ILE A 23 -18.34 14.11 -1.36
CA ILE A 23 -17.12 13.60 -0.73
C ILE A 23 -17.47 13.21 0.71
N PRO A 24 -17.22 11.96 1.13
CA PRO A 24 -17.48 11.54 2.49
C PRO A 24 -16.71 12.42 3.48
N SER A 25 -17.38 12.85 4.54
CA SER A 25 -16.67 13.48 5.64
C SER A 25 -15.64 12.52 6.21
N PRO A 26 -14.45 13.00 6.61
CA PRO A 26 -13.53 12.20 7.39
C PRO A 26 -14.24 11.61 8.61
N PRO A 27 -13.91 10.40 9.05
CA PRO A 27 -14.45 9.87 10.30
C PRO A 27 -14.13 10.80 11.47
N GLU A 28 -15.01 10.80 12.47
CA GLU A 28 -14.76 11.54 13.70
C GLU A 28 -13.42 11.13 14.31
N PRO A 29 -12.61 12.11 14.75
CA PRO A 29 -11.30 11.83 15.31
C PRO A 29 -11.40 10.93 16.54
N GLU A 30 -10.74 9.79 16.52
CA GLU A 30 -10.56 8.98 17.72
C GLU A 30 -9.48 9.60 18.62
N PRO A 31 -9.68 9.65 19.95
CA PRO A 31 -8.64 10.13 20.85
C PRO A 31 -7.36 9.30 20.73
N VAL A 32 -6.27 9.95 20.36
CA VAL A 32 -4.97 9.30 20.14
C VAL A 32 -3.87 10.09 20.86
N ARG A 33 -2.96 9.36 21.52
CA ARG A 33 -1.70 9.89 22.03
C ARG A 33 -0.59 9.47 21.08
N LEU A 34 0.16 10.43 20.57
CA LEU A 34 1.30 10.22 19.70
C LEU A 34 2.59 10.37 20.49
N GLU A 35 3.52 9.45 20.27
CA GLU A 35 4.85 9.44 20.90
C GLU A 35 5.92 9.16 19.85
N ARG A 36 7.02 9.92 19.85
CA ARG A 36 8.21 9.58 19.07
C ARG A 36 8.93 8.43 19.72
N LEU A 37 9.25 7.42 18.94
CA LEU A 37 10.13 6.36 19.39
C LEU A 37 11.59 6.74 19.13
N PRO A 38 12.51 6.37 20.03
CA PRO A 38 13.93 6.69 19.88
C PRO A 38 14.51 5.89 18.70
N LEU A 39 15.27 6.56 17.86
CA LEU A 39 16.10 5.92 16.83
C LEU A 39 17.43 5.49 17.43
N SER A 40 18.08 4.49 16.81
CA SER A 40 19.46 4.14 17.15
C SER A 40 20.41 5.28 16.75
N PRO A 41 21.46 5.55 17.52
CA PRO A 41 22.45 6.55 17.14
C PRO A 41 23.05 6.27 15.76
N GLY A 42 23.33 7.32 15.00
CA GLY A 42 23.98 7.24 13.71
C GLY A 42 23.14 6.64 12.59
N ILE A 43 21.82 6.49 12.76
CA ILE A 43 20.93 6.09 11.67
C ILE A 43 20.96 7.15 10.57
N SER A 44 21.06 6.72 9.31
CA SER A 44 21.03 7.65 8.16
C SER A 44 19.62 8.16 7.91
N ASN A 45 19.51 9.26 7.13
CA ASN A 45 18.23 9.79 6.69
C ASN A 45 17.59 8.97 5.56
N ASP A 46 18.37 8.09 4.91
CA ASP A 46 17.96 7.38 3.69
C ASP A 46 17.14 6.12 3.97
N THR A 47 17.07 5.70 5.21
CA THR A 47 16.32 4.51 5.59
C THR A 47 15.47 4.78 6.80
N PRO A 48 14.23 4.57 6.65
CA PRO A 48 13.58 3.60 7.48
C PRO A 48 12.75 2.67 6.63
N GLY A 49 12.73 1.48 6.95
CA GLY A 49 11.73 0.58 6.46
C GLY A 49 10.57 0.50 7.44
N ALA A 50 9.56 -0.23 7.02
CA ALA A 50 8.39 -0.58 7.80
C ALA A 50 8.73 -0.97 9.25
N CYS A 51 7.84 -0.62 10.14
CA CYS A 51 7.94 -0.91 11.57
C CYS A 51 6.99 -2.04 11.96
N THR A 52 7.32 -2.78 12.99
CA THR A 52 6.40 -3.72 13.63
C THR A 52 6.51 -3.64 15.14
N ILE A 53 5.41 -3.93 15.87
CA ILE A 53 5.38 -4.01 17.33
C ILE A 53 4.97 -5.39 17.84
N LYS A 54 5.07 -6.41 17.00
CA LYS A 54 4.58 -7.76 17.32
C LYS A 54 5.56 -8.65 18.10
N ILE A 55 6.77 -8.22 18.41
CA ILE A 55 7.82 -9.10 18.99
C ILE A 55 7.54 -9.51 20.45
N ASN A 56 6.67 -8.82 21.12
CA ASN A 56 6.20 -9.22 22.46
C ASN A 56 4.85 -8.57 22.67
N PRO A 57 3.85 -9.24 23.26
CA PRO A 57 2.54 -8.65 23.51
C PRO A 57 2.56 -7.36 24.35
N ARG A 58 3.73 -6.87 24.78
CA ARG A 58 3.88 -5.67 25.60
C ARG A 58 5.01 -4.74 25.17
N GLY A 59 5.03 -4.35 23.91
CA GLY A 59 5.74 -3.12 23.63
C GLY A 59 7.16 -3.26 23.11
N THR A 60 7.37 -4.09 22.09
CA THR A 60 8.61 -4.08 21.33
C THR A 60 8.30 -3.87 19.86
N GLY A 61 8.87 -2.81 19.28
CA GLY A 61 8.81 -2.56 17.86
C GLY A 61 10.11 -2.96 17.17
N SER A 62 10.09 -3.10 15.87
CA SER A 62 11.28 -3.20 15.04
C SER A 62 11.18 -2.29 13.83
N TYR A 63 12.31 -1.85 13.34
CA TYR A 63 12.42 -1.05 12.14
C TYR A 63 13.70 -1.40 11.38
N VAL A 64 13.74 -1.03 10.11
CA VAL A 64 14.97 -1.08 9.32
C VAL A 64 15.75 0.20 9.59
N GLY A 65 17.01 0.07 9.94
CA GLY A 65 17.91 1.19 10.11
C GLY A 65 19.25 0.93 9.44
N ALA A 66 19.82 1.94 8.83
CA ALA A 66 21.16 1.91 8.31
C ALA A 66 22.00 2.96 9.04
N PRO A 67 22.93 2.57 9.93
CA PRO A 67 23.83 3.50 10.55
C PRO A 67 24.64 4.27 9.51
N SER A 68 24.81 5.57 9.70
CA SER A 68 25.67 6.38 8.85
C SER A 68 27.12 5.98 8.99
N ALA A 69 27.80 5.64 7.91
CA ALA A 69 29.22 5.28 7.92
C ALA A 69 30.14 6.44 8.40
N SER A 70 29.64 7.67 8.36
CA SER A 70 30.37 8.85 8.85
C SER A 70 30.19 9.14 10.34
N ASP A 71 29.25 8.47 11.01
CA ASP A 71 29.01 8.65 12.44
C ASP A 71 29.94 7.73 13.26
N PRO A 72 30.72 8.27 14.20
CA PRO A 72 31.59 7.45 15.07
C PRO A 72 30.80 6.42 15.91
N ALA A 73 29.53 6.63 16.18
CA ALA A 73 28.65 5.67 16.85
C ALA A 73 28.18 4.53 15.92
N SER A 74 28.39 4.66 14.62
CA SER A 74 28.01 3.65 13.63
C SER A 74 29.06 2.56 13.56
N VAL A 75 28.79 1.45 14.22
CA VAL A 75 29.69 0.28 14.22
C VAL A 75 29.51 -0.57 12.97
N TYR A 76 28.41 -0.41 12.25
CA TYR A 76 28.00 -1.28 11.14
C TYR A 76 27.58 -0.48 9.92
N ASN A 77 27.86 -1.04 8.74
CA ASN A 77 27.44 -0.49 7.46
C ASN A 77 26.22 -1.23 6.90
N GLY A 78 25.42 -0.52 6.12
CA GLY A 78 24.25 -1.06 5.43
C GLY A 78 23.00 -1.18 6.30
N SER A 79 21.90 -1.60 5.68
CA SER A 79 20.60 -1.76 6.34
C SER A 79 20.65 -2.86 7.41
N GLN A 80 20.01 -2.61 8.54
CA GLN A 80 19.96 -3.52 9.69
C GLN A 80 18.55 -3.58 10.25
N ILE A 81 18.19 -4.69 10.90
CA ILE A 81 16.95 -4.84 11.66
C ILE A 81 17.19 -4.46 13.12
N ILE A 82 16.44 -3.48 13.58
CA ILE A 82 16.56 -2.92 14.92
C ILE A 82 15.26 -3.14 15.69
N ILE A 83 15.37 -3.66 16.90
CA ILE A 83 14.27 -3.79 17.85
C ILE A 83 14.31 -2.63 18.84
N ILE A 84 13.15 -2.09 19.18
CA ILE A 84 13.01 -0.95 20.07
C ILE A 84 12.00 -1.26 21.18
N LYS A 85 12.28 -0.80 22.39
CA LYS A 85 11.37 -0.87 23.53
C LYS A 85 10.35 0.27 23.46
N THR A 86 9.06 -0.05 23.39
CA THR A 86 7.97 0.91 23.32
C THR A 86 7.26 1.14 24.67
N ASP A 87 7.58 0.33 25.68
CA ASP A 87 7.04 0.39 27.04
C ASP A 87 7.89 1.25 28.00
N GLY A 88 8.90 1.94 27.47
CA GLY A 88 9.83 2.75 28.26
C GLY A 88 10.94 1.95 28.96
N SER A 89 10.91 0.62 28.91
CA SER A 89 11.98 -0.22 29.46
C SER A 89 13.24 -0.17 28.58
N ARG A 90 14.32 -0.80 29.06
CA ARG A 90 15.62 -0.83 28.40
C ARG A 90 16.13 -2.27 28.27
N PHE A 91 17.00 -2.50 27.31
CA PHE A 91 17.81 -3.72 27.24
C PHE A 91 18.85 -3.71 28.36
N SER A 92 19.47 -4.84 28.61
CA SER A 92 20.48 -5.01 29.69
C SER A 92 21.67 -4.09 29.54
N ASN A 93 22.02 -3.72 28.31
CA ASN A 93 23.11 -2.76 28.02
C ASN A 93 22.71 -1.29 28.30
N GLY A 94 21.49 -1.04 28.73
CA GLY A 94 20.98 0.30 29.05
C GLY A 94 20.32 1.04 27.89
N ASP A 95 20.37 0.49 26.66
CA ASP A 95 19.75 1.09 25.49
C ASP A 95 18.25 0.79 25.40
N LYS A 96 17.50 1.64 24.70
CA LYS A 96 16.10 1.38 24.34
C LYS A 96 15.97 0.57 23.04
N TRP A 97 17.06 0.31 22.37
CA TRP A 97 17.13 -0.37 21.08
C TRP A 97 18.16 -1.50 21.10
N LYS A 98 18.01 -2.47 20.21
CA LYS A 98 18.94 -3.58 19.98
C LYS A 98 19.00 -3.86 18.47
N CYS A 99 20.20 -3.85 17.91
CA CYS A 99 20.39 -4.30 16.53
C CYS A 99 20.37 -5.84 16.50
N ILE A 100 19.47 -6.39 15.70
CA ILE A 100 19.31 -7.85 15.60
C ILE A 100 20.28 -8.44 14.58
N THR A 101 20.49 -7.79 13.45
CA THR A 101 21.30 -8.34 12.35
C THR A 101 22.75 -7.88 12.36
N CYS A 102 23.11 -6.97 13.27
CA CYS A 102 24.46 -6.48 13.40
C CYS A 102 25.42 -7.57 13.93
N GLY A 103 26.58 -7.71 13.30
CA GLY A 103 27.63 -8.60 13.76
C GLY A 103 27.33 -10.10 13.60
N VAL A 104 26.27 -10.46 12.91
CA VAL A 104 25.96 -11.87 12.62
C VAL A 104 27.07 -12.45 11.76
N PRO A 105 27.71 -13.58 12.18
CA PRO A 105 28.78 -14.23 11.44
C PRO A 105 28.34 -14.62 10.02
N ALA A 106 29.27 -14.57 9.07
CA ALA A 106 28.96 -14.86 7.67
C ALA A 106 28.43 -16.29 7.46
N GLU A 107 28.90 -17.25 8.27
CA GLU A 107 28.42 -18.63 8.28
C GLU A 107 26.96 -18.77 8.73
N ASN A 108 26.46 -17.84 9.54
CA ASN A 108 25.07 -17.78 10.00
C ASN A 108 24.16 -16.97 9.06
N ALA A 109 24.74 -16.35 8.04
CA ALA A 109 24.02 -15.51 7.08
C ALA A 109 24.32 -15.89 5.62
N VAL A 110 24.59 -17.18 5.38
CA VAL A 110 24.94 -17.69 4.05
C VAL A 110 23.81 -17.47 3.07
N ARG A 111 24.12 -16.78 1.97
CA ARG A 111 23.13 -16.47 0.91
C ARG A 111 21.95 -15.61 1.32
N ARG A 112 22.06 -14.84 2.40
CA ARG A 112 21.08 -13.79 2.69
C ARG A 112 20.95 -12.86 1.51
N THR A 113 19.75 -12.38 1.25
CA THR A 113 19.51 -11.36 0.23
C THR A 113 19.83 -9.97 0.78
N ALA A 114 20.09 -9.00 -0.10
CA ALA A 114 20.35 -7.62 0.29
C ALA A 114 19.11 -6.82 0.67
N THR A 115 17.92 -7.40 0.52
CA THR A 115 16.64 -6.73 0.75
C THR A 115 16.28 -6.78 2.23
N TYR A 116 16.06 -5.60 2.83
CA TYR A 116 15.76 -5.43 4.26
C TYR A 116 14.41 -4.71 4.48
N ASP A 117 13.43 -4.97 3.65
CA ASP A 117 12.14 -4.29 3.68
C ASP A 117 11.15 -5.01 4.59
N TYR A 118 10.15 -4.29 5.07
CA TYR A 118 8.95 -4.79 5.73
C TYR A 118 9.21 -5.79 6.85
N PRO A 119 10.00 -5.46 7.89
CA PRO A 119 10.19 -6.35 9.01
C PRO A 119 8.87 -6.57 9.74
N GLN A 120 8.54 -7.82 9.99
CA GLN A 120 7.37 -8.24 10.75
C GLN A 120 7.85 -9.21 11.83
N ALA A 121 7.01 -9.55 12.81
CA ALA A 121 7.42 -10.49 13.82
C ALA A 121 6.49 -11.70 13.85
N PHE A 122 7.06 -12.88 13.98
CA PHE A 122 6.29 -14.05 14.37
C PHE A 122 5.83 -13.93 15.83
N ASP A 123 4.69 -14.51 16.14
CA ASP A 123 4.14 -14.49 17.49
C ASP A 123 5.02 -15.24 18.51
N ASP A 124 5.94 -16.09 18.04
CA ASP A 124 6.90 -16.78 18.89
C ASP A 124 7.97 -15.85 19.49
N GLY A 125 8.09 -14.63 18.94
CA GLY A 125 9.09 -13.64 19.37
C GLY A 125 10.55 -14.04 19.12
N LYS A 126 10.78 -15.08 18.29
CA LYS A 126 12.11 -15.65 18.02
C LYS A 126 12.56 -15.40 16.59
N ARG A 127 11.65 -15.02 15.69
CA ARG A 127 11.87 -14.86 14.27
C ARG A 127 11.29 -13.56 13.74
N ILE A 128 11.99 -12.96 12.76
CA ILE A 128 11.55 -11.79 12.01
C ILE A 128 11.75 -12.06 10.52
N PRO A 129 10.71 -12.11 9.67
CA PRO A 129 10.84 -11.98 8.24
C PRO A 129 11.12 -10.52 7.87
N PHE A 130 11.99 -10.31 6.90
CA PHE A 130 12.31 -9.01 6.34
C PHE A 130 12.84 -9.17 4.91
N GLY A 131 12.35 -8.37 3.98
CA GLY A 131 12.63 -8.56 2.57
C GLY A 131 12.32 -9.99 2.13
N SER A 132 13.31 -10.70 1.64
CA SER A 132 13.24 -12.13 1.33
C SER A 132 14.12 -12.98 2.27
N ASN A 133 14.21 -12.59 3.54
CA ASN A 133 14.98 -13.29 4.57
C ASN A 133 14.12 -13.54 5.82
N ILE A 134 14.58 -14.47 6.67
CA ILE A 134 14.10 -14.66 8.05
C ILE A 134 15.32 -14.66 8.98
N ALA A 135 15.35 -13.72 9.94
CA ALA A 135 16.23 -13.82 11.09
C ALA A 135 15.59 -14.74 12.14
N ASP A 136 16.34 -15.72 12.60
CA ASP A 136 15.88 -16.78 13.48
C ASP A 136 16.89 -17.02 14.60
N CYS A 137 16.50 -16.80 15.84
CA CYS A 137 17.33 -16.98 17.04
C CYS A 137 17.12 -18.34 17.74
N GLY A 138 16.57 -19.30 17.01
CA GLY A 138 16.38 -20.67 17.50
C GLY A 138 15.43 -20.74 18.70
N ASN A 139 15.95 -21.11 19.86
CA ASN A 139 15.15 -21.22 21.08
C ASN A 139 15.06 -19.91 21.88
N HIS A 140 15.84 -18.89 21.52
CA HIS A 140 15.92 -17.65 22.28
C HIS A 140 14.95 -16.59 21.74
N SER A 141 14.37 -15.82 22.65
CA SER A 141 13.60 -14.64 22.25
C SER A 141 14.54 -13.57 21.69
N LEU A 142 14.16 -12.92 20.62
CA LEU A 142 14.93 -11.85 19.99
C LEU A 142 15.25 -10.68 20.94
N ILE A 143 14.39 -10.47 21.94
CA ILE A 143 14.58 -9.41 22.95
C ILE A 143 15.44 -9.86 24.14
N SER A 144 15.80 -11.13 24.23
CA SER A 144 16.62 -11.65 25.33
C SER A 144 18.10 -11.43 25.07
N ASP A 145 18.89 -11.46 26.14
CA ASP A 145 20.36 -11.33 26.07
C ASP A 145 21.03 -12.57 25.48
N GLU A 146 20.36 -13.72 25.55
CA GLU A 146 20.83 -14.98 24.98
C GLU A 146 20.75 -15.00 23.45
N CYS A 147 19.92 -14.14 22.85
CA CYS A 147 19.91 -13.96 21.41
C CYS A 147 21.06 -13.04 20.99
N THR A 148 22.26 -13.60 20.93
CA THR A 148 23.49 -12.94 20.49
C THR A 148 23.66 -13.07 18.96
N PRO A 149 24.52 -12.27 18.32
CA PRO A 149 24.83 -12.44 16.90
C PRO A 149 25.26 -13.86 16.51
N ASP A 150 25.99 -14.56 17.38
CA ASP A 150 26.45 -15.94 17.14
C ASP A 150 25.30 -16.96 17.19
N GLN A 151 24.20 -16.64 17.86
CA GLN A 151 23.01 -17.49 17.96
C GLN A 151 21.99 -17.20 16.85
N LEU A 152 22.08 -16.03 16.23
CA LEU A 152 21.16 -15.63 15.17
C LEU A 152 21.58 -16.22 13.84
N ASN A 153 20.62 -16.82 13.14
CA ASN A 153 20.77 -17.23 11.76
C ASN A 153 19.90 -16.36 10.86
N ILE A 154 20.39 -16.03 9.67
CA ILE A 154 19.62 -15.33 8.62
C ILE A 154 19.47 -16.27 7.44
N TYR A 155 18.26 -16.77 7.26
CA TYR A 155 17.91 -17.73 6.21
C TYR A 155 17.21 -17.02 5.07
N PRO A 156 17.61 -17.27 3.80
CA PRO A 156 16.84 -16.77 2.65
C PRO A 156 15.50 -17.48 2.54
N ILE A 157 14.50 -16.78 2.00
CA ILE A 157 13.22 -17.34 1.59
C ILE A 157 13.32 -17.69 0.10
N HIS A 158 12.93 -18.88 -0.26
CA HIS A 158 12.91 -19.39 -1.63
C HIS A 158 11.50 -19.82 -2.02
N TRP A 159 11.07 -19.47 -3.24
CA TRP A 159 9.94 -20.08 -3.90
C TRP A 159 10.33 -20.44 -5.33
N ASP A 160 9.93 -21.62 -5.76
CA ASP A 160 10.36 -22.14 -7.02
C ASP A 160 9.60 -21.51 -8.18
N VAL A 161 10.32 -21.00 -9.17
CA VAL A 161 9.77 -20.40 -10.40
C VAL A 161 10.31 -21.06 -11.67
N SER A 162 11.21 -22.04 -11.54
CA SER A 162 11.80 -22.74 -12.67
C SER A 162 11.10 -24.07 -12.93
N ALA A 163 10.82 -24.38 -14.20
CA ALA A 163 10.16 -25.62 -14.57
C ALA A 163 10.96 -26.88 -14.23
N ASP A 164 12.28 -26.76 -14.10
CA ASP A 164 13.20 -27.85 -13.75
C ASP A 164 13.48 -27.96 -12.24
N GLY A 165 12.97 -27.00 -11.44
CA GLY A 165 13.16 -26.97 -10.01
C GLY A 165 14.57 -26.63 -9.53
N PHE A 166 15.44 -26.06 -10.38
CA PHE A 166 16.85 -25.78 -10.05
C PHE A 166 17.23 -24.29 -10.08
N GLY A 167 16.28 -23.39 -10.28
CA GLY A 167 16.52 -21.94 -10.32
C GLY A 167 16.85 -21.31 -8.98
N VAL A 168 17.20 -20.02 -9.02
CA VAL A 168 17.48 -19.19 -7.83
C VAL A 168 16.24 -18.74 -7.07
N GLY A 169 15.06 -19.13 -7.52
CA GLY A 169 13.78 -18.67 -6.97
C GLY A 169 13.29 -17.36 -7.59
N GLY A 170 12.03 -17.07 -7.38
CA GLY A 170 11.38 -15.86 -7.86
C GLY A 170 11.63 -14.66 -6.95
N SER A 171 11.41 -13.47 -7.50
CA SER A 171 11.43 -12.23 -6.70
C SER A 171 10.26 -12.22 -5.71
N ILE A 172 10.51 -11.68 -4.54
CA ILE A 172 9.50 -11.43 -3.51
C ILE A 172 9.46 -9.93 -3.29
N ARG A 173 8.26 -9.35 -3.45
CA ARG A 173 7.98 -7.96 -3.16
C ARG A 173 6.93 -7.89 -2.07
N GLU A 174 7.19 -7.07 -1.05
CA GLU A 174 6.22 -6.78 0.00
C GLU A 174 5.67 -8.04 0.70
N LEU A 175 6.60 -8.83 1.23
CA LEU A 175 6.25 -10.04 1.98
C LEU A 175 5.36 -9.70 3.17
N ARG A 176 4.24 -10.41 3.30
CA ARG A 176 3.25 -10.25 4.37
C ARG A 176 3.08 -11.54 5.14
N LEU A 177 3.41 -11.49 6.43
CA LEU A 177 3.17 -12.60 7.33
C LEU A 177 1.67 -12.72 7.58
N HIS A 178 1.12 -13.91 7.33
CA HIS A 178 -0.26 -14.19 7.66
C HIS A 178 -0.44 -14.32 9.19
N PRO A 179 -1.58 -13.88 9.78
CA PRO A 179 -1.81 -13.97 11.23
C PRO A 179 -1.69 -15.38 11.85
N ASP A 180 -1.75 -16.43 11.04
CA ASP A 180 -1.53 -17.81 11.53
C ASP A 180 -0.05 -18.17 11.76
N ASN A 181 0.87 -17.30 11.40
CA ASN A 181 2.32 -17.51 11.52
C ASN A 181 2.89 -18.70 10.72
N VAL A 182 2.14 -19.20 9.75
CA VAL A 182 2.50 -20.35 8.90
C VAL A 182 2.53 -19.98 7.43
N HIS A 183 1.66 -19.05 7.01
CA HIS A 183 1.55 -18.64 5.63
C HIS A 183 2.10 -17.23 5.39
N PHE A 184 2.44 -16.99 4.15
CA PHE A 184 2.85 -15.69 3.64
C PHE A 184 2.07 -15.32 2.39
N GLY A 185 1.76 -14.04 2.28
CA GLY A 185 1.40 -13.43 1.03
C GLY A 185 2.53 -12.56 0.51
N PHE A 186 2.64 -12.42 -0.79
CA PHE A 186 3.63 -11.55 -1.43
C PHE A 186 3.19 -11.18 -2.83
N SER A 187 3.77 -10.13 -3.38
CA SER A 187 3.63 -9.77 -4.79
C SER A 187 4.91 -10.08 -5.54
N SER A 188 4.81 -10.37 -6.83
CA SER A 188 5.96 -10.54 -7.72
C SER A 188 5.68 -9.89 -9.06
N PHE A 189 6.67 -9.16 -9.58
CA PHE A 189 6.57 -8.54 -10.89
C PHE A 189 6.70 -9.57 -12.00
N THR A 190 5.94 -9.36 -13.06
CA THR A 190 6.11 -10.10 -14.30
C THR A 190 7.26 -9.51 -15.11
N THR A 191 7.97 -10.35 -15.84
CA THR A 191 8.93 -9.92 -16.84
C THR A 191 8.19 -9.51 -18.11
N GLY A 192 8.24 -8.25 -18.50
CA GLY A 192 7.56 -7.74 -19.69
C GLY A 192 7.75 -6.23 -19.87
N ALA A 193 7.21 -5.67 -20.96
CA ALA A 193 7.34 -4.25 -21.29
C ALA A 193 6.51 -3.32 -20.39
N LYS A 194 5.53 -3.86 -19.67
CA LYS A 194 4.68 -3.13 -18.73
C LYS A 194 4.86 -3.67 -17.33
N LEU A 195 4.83 -2.76 -16.35
CA LEU A 195 4.81 -3.11 -14.94
C LEU A 195 3.50 -3.84 -14.62
N ALA A 196 3.58 -5.15 -14.47
CA ALA A 196 2.48 -5.96 -13.98
C ALA A 196 2.96 -6.80 -12.81
N GLN A 197 2.11 -6.96 -11.81
CA GLN A 197 2.38 -7.82 -10.68
C GLN A 197 1.19 -8.73 -10.41
N TYR A 198 1.51 -9.88 -9.83
CA TYR A 198 0.53 -10.80 -9.28
C TYR A 198 0.82 -11.02 -7.80
N ALA A 199 -0.23 -11.20 -7.04
CA ALA A 199 -0.14 -11.60 -5.65
C ALA A 199 -0.14 -13.12 -5.53
N TYR A 200 0.60 -13.61 -4.54
CA TYR A 200 0.75 -15.02 -4.24
C TYR A 200 0.51 -15.27 -2.76
N PHE A 201 0.14 -16.50 -2.46
CA PHE A 201 -0.04 -17.00 -1.10
C PHE A 201 0.58 -18.38 -1.01
N GLY A 202 1.36 -18.65 0.04
CA GLY A 202 2.04 -19.93 0.18
C GLY A 202 2.40 -20.24 1.64
N ARG A 203 2.61 -21.52 1.92
CA ARG A 203 3.03 -22.03 3.23
C ARG A 203 4.53 -21.91 3.38
N LEU A 204 4.99 -21.40 4.51
CA LEU A 204 6.40 -21.37 4.89
C LEU A 204 6.83 -22.71 5.49
N LYS A 205 7.96 -23.25 5.03
CA LYS A 205 8.54 -24.48 5.55
C LYS A 205 10.06 -24.35 5.66
N PHE A 206 10.60 -24.57 6.85
CA PHE A 206 12.06 -24.65 7.01
C PHE A 206 12.62 -25.89 6.33
N ASN A 207 13.69 -25.72 5.56
CA ASN A 207 14.39 -26.77 4.84
C ASN A 207 15.88 -26.71 5.17
N SER A 208 16.30 -27.63 6.05
CA SER A 208 17.70 -27.67 6.53
C SER A 208 18.68 -28.26 5.51
N LYS A 209 18.17 -28.99 4.49
CA LYS A 209 18.98 -29.67 3.46
C LYS A 209 18.28 -29.64 2.10
N PRO A 210 18.22 -28.48 1.45
CA PRO A 210 17.59 -28.39 0.15
C PRO A 210 18.30 -29.26 -0.89
N THR A 211 17.53 -29.99 -1.69
CA THR A 211 18.04 -30.84 -2.77
C THR A 211 17.68 -30.33 -4.16
N ALA A 212 16.82 -29.31 -4.24
CA ALA A 212 16.40 -28.66 -5.46
C ALA A 212 16.31 -27.14 -5.22
N GLY A 213 16.48 -26.34 -6.26
CA GLY A 213 16.52 -24.89 -6.20
C GLY A 213 17.73 -24.33 -5.45
N LEU A 214 18.24 -23.20 -5.87
CA LEU A 214 19.37 -22.53 -5.22
C LEU A 214 18.86 -21.53 -4.16
N PRO A 215 19.59 -21.35 -3.04
CA PRO A 215 20.84 -22.01 -2.64
C PRO A 215 20.61 -23.35 -1.94
N PHE A 216 21.58 -24.26 -2.02
CA PHE A 216 21.58 -25.55 -1.29
C PHE A 216 22.03 -25.42 0.17
N THR A 217 21.89 -24.27 0.76
CA THR A 217 22.11 -24.01 2.20
C THR A 217 20.77 -24.04 2.94
N PRO A 218 20.74 -24.19 4.27
CA PRO A 218 19.50 -24.08 5.03
C PRO A 218 18.72 -22.82 4.67
N ARG A 219 17.41 -22.96 4.48
CA ARG A 219 16.54 -21.87 4.03
C ARG A 219 15.09 -22.14 4.40
N TYR A 220 14.24 -21.15 4.20
CA TYR A 220 12.79 -21.34 4.22
C TYR A 220 12.27 -21.46 2.80
N ASP A 221 11.50 -22.50 2.50
CA ASP A 221 10.78 -22.67 1.23
C ASP A 221 9.33 -22.20 1.37
N LEU A 222 8.82 -21.47 0.38
CA LEU A 222 7.38 -21.25 0.19
C LEU A 222 6.85 -22.37 -0.68
N ILE A 223 5.99 -23.19 -0.10
CA ILE A 223 5.39 -24.36 -0.73
C ILE A 223 3.87 -24.19 -0.86
N ASN A 224 3.23 -25.01 -1.68
CA ASN A 224 1.78 -24.95 -1.92
C ASN A 224 1.37 -23.53 -2.33
N VAL A 225 2.11 -22.93 -3.25
CA VAL A 225 1.91 -21.55 -3.66
C VAL A 225 0.70 -21.46 -4.58
N TYR A 226 -0.18 -20.52 -4.28
CA TYR A 226 -1.32 -20.12 -5.10
C TYR A 226 -1.09 -18.71 -5.63
N ARG A 227 -1.42 -18.49 -6.90
CA ARG A 227 -1.56 -17.15 -7.47
C ARG A 227 -2.97 -16.67 -7.13
N LEU A 228 -3.09 -15.52 -6.47
CA LEU A 228 -4.37 -14.93 -6.08
C LEU A 228 -5.09 -14.34 -7.32
N TYR A 229 -5.44 -15.22 -8.22
CA TYR A 229 -6.09 -14.95 -9.49
C TYR A 229 -7.14 -16.04 -9.74
N GLU A 230 -8.35 -15.65 -10.15
CA GLU A 230 -9.43 -16.58 -10.48
C GLU A 230 -9.46 -16.84 -11.98
N PRO A 231 -9.05 -18.03 -12.46
CA PRO A 231 -9.07 -18.37 -13.88
C PRO A 231 -10.50 -18.32 -14.44
N GLY A 232 -10.67 -17.64 -15.57
CA GLY A 232 -11.96 -17.56 -16.25
C GLY A 232 -12.99 -16.63 -15.61
N SER A 233 -12.64 -15.95 -14.50
CA SER A 233 -13.49 -14.90 -13.93
C SER A 233 -13.59 -13.71 -14.88
N PRO A 234 -14.77 -13.06 -14.98
CA PRO A 234 -14.88 -11.81 -15.69
C PRO A 234 -13.92 -10.75 -15.11
N ALA A 235 -13.27 -9.98 -15.98
CA ALA A 235 -12.54 -8.81 -15.56
C ALA A 235 -13.48 -7.79 -14.88
N PRO A 236 -12.95 -6.87 -14.03
CA PRO A 236 -13.76 -5.80 -13.43
C PRO A 236 -14.55 -4.99 -14.45
N VAL A 237 -13.98 -4.76 -15.62
CA VAL A 237 -14.70 -4.26 -16.80
C VAL A 237 -14.55 -5.29 -17.92
N SER A 238 -15.64 -5.75 -18.48
CA SER A 238 -15.65 -6.76 -19.55
C SER A 238 -16.60 -6.35 -20.67
N ALA A 239 -16.42 -6.93 -21.85
CA ALA A 239 -17.25 -6.68 -23.01
C ALA A 239 -17.92 -7.96 -23.52
N LYS A 240 -19.22 -7.87 -23.84
CA LYS A 240 -19.96 -8.89 -24.58
C LYS A 240 -20.51 -8.25 -25.85
N GLY A 241 -19.92 -8.57 -26.99
CA GLY A 241 -20.17 -7.83 -28.23
C GLY A 241 -19.77 -6.36 -28.06
N THR A 242 -20.72 -5.45 -28.25
CA THR A 242 -20.52 -4.01 -28.07
C THR A 242 -21.00 -3.49 -26.71
N GLN A 243 -21.41 -4.38 -25.80
CA GLN A 243 -21.91 -4.02 -24.48
C GLN A 243 -20.80 -4.19 -23.44
N LEU A 244 -20.49 -3.12 -22.69
CA LEU A 244 -19.65 -3.18 -21.49
C LEU A 244 -20.44 -3.58 -20.26
N THR A 245 -19.77 -4.22 -19.33
CA THR A 245 -20.31 -4.57 -18.02
C THR A 245 -19.24 -4.28 -16.97
N ILE A 246 -19.64 -3.66 -15.87
CA ILE A 246 -18.80 -3.47 -14.68
C ILE A 246 -19.16 -4.54 -13.66
N ASN A 247 -18.16 -5.32 -13.23
CA ASN A 247 -18.31 -6.34 -12.21
C ASN A 247 -17.54 -5.92 -10.94
N THR A 248 -18.25 -5.33 -10.00
CA THR A 248 -17.66 -4.88 -8.71
C THR A 248 -17.29 -6.03 -7.78
N SER A 249 -17.71 -7.25 -8.10
CA SER A 249 -17.36 -8.47 -7.35
C SER A 249 -16.21 -9.25 -7.99
N ALA A 250 -15.62 -8.75 -9.08
CA ALA A 250 -14.47 -9.39 -9.71
C ALA A 250 -13.27 -9.41 -8.76
N ILE A 251 -12.60 -10.55 -8.69
CA ILE A 251 -11.35 -10.66 -7.95
C ILE A 251 -10.24 -10.01 -8.79
N SER A 252 -9.79 -8.82 -8.37
CA SER A 252 -8.82 -8.00 -9.09
C SER A 252 -7.60 -7.69 -8.23
N VAL A 253 -7.03 -8.71 -7.58
CA VAL A 253 -5.86 -8.53 -6.72
C VAL A 253 -4.71 -7.96 -7.56
N GLY A 254 -4.44 -6.68 -7.38
CA GLY A 254 -3.32 -5.98 -7.99
C GLY A 254 -2.09 -6.09 -7.08
N GLU A 255 -2.13 -5.40 -5.97
CA GLU A 255 -1.04 -5.35 -4.99
C GLU A 255 -1.54 -5.85 -3.64
N LEU A 256 -0.95 -6.94 -3.15
CA LEU A 256 -1.30 -7.49 -1.84
C LEU A 256 -0.76 -6.58 -0.74
N ARG A 257 -1.63 -6.19 0.19
CA ARG A 257 -1.26 -5.30 1.30
C ARG A 257 -1.28 -5.96 2.67
N GLY A 258 -1.86 -7.14 2.78
CA GLY A 258 -1.92 -7.88 4.04
C GLY A 258 -3.11 -8.81 4.13
N PHE A 259 -3.57 -9.00 5.33
CA PHE A 259 -4.68 -9.89 5.65
C PHE A 259 -5.63 -9.22 6.65
N SER A 260 -6.87 -9.70 6.72
CA SER A 260 -7.77 -9.34 7.83
C SER A 260 -7.18 -9.76 9.18
N GLY A 261 -7.63 -9.15 10.27
CA GLY A 261 -7.10 -9.46 11.61
C GLY A 261 -7.23 -10.93 12.01
N ARG A 262 -8.14 -11.68 11.38
CA ARG A 262 -8.30 -13.12 11.55
C ARG A 262 -7.64 -13.96 10.46
N GLY A 263 -7.06 -13.32 9.45
CA GLY A 263 -6.42 -14.00 8.33
C GLY A 263 -7.39 -14.70 7.36
N ASP A 264 -8.69 -14.46 7.45
CA ASP A 264 -9.68 -15.08 6.57
C ASP A 264 -9.83 -14.38 5.22
N GLU A 265 -9.26 -13.17 5.08
CA GLU A 265 -9.29 -12.39 3.86
C GLU A 265 -7.90 -11.89 3.48
N ALA A 266 -7.59 -11.90 2.19
CA ALA A 266 -6.49 -11.16 1.60
C ALA A 266 -6.93 -9.72 1.32
N VAL A 267 -6.10 -8.74 1.70
CA VAL A 267 -6.36 -7.30 1.56
C VAL A 267 -5.44 -6.75 0.48
N TYR A 268 -5.97 -5.97 -0.46
CA TYR A 268 -5.24 -5.58 -1.65
C TYR A 268 -5.73 -4.25 -2.25
N VAL A 269 -4.85 -3.61 -3.02
CA VAL A 269 -5.24 -2.54 -3.95
C VAL A 269 -5.80 -3.19 -5.20
N GLY A 270 -7.04 -2.91 -5.50
CA GLY A 270 -7.78 -3.51 -6.61
C GLY A 270 -8.06 -2.54 -7.75
N TYR A 271 -8.80 -3.02 -8.76
CA TYR A 271 -9.32 -2.16 -9.82
C TYR A 271 -10.32 -1.16 -9.23
N PRO A 272 -10.26 0.12 -9.61
CA PRO A 272 -11.12 1.14 -9.01
C PRO A 272 -12.61 0.83 -9.20
N ALA A 273 -13.39 1.11 -8.15
CA ALA A 273 -14.85 1.04 -8.22
C ALA A 273 -15.47 2.31 -8.84
N GLU A 274 -14.73 3.41 -8.76
CA GLU A 274 -15.06 4.71 -9.35
C GLU A 274 -13.84 5.27 -10.05
N SER A 275 -14.03 6.02 -11.13
CA SER A 275 -12.95 6.54 -11.95
C SER A 275 -11.93 7.34 -11.13
N CYS A 276 -10.65 7.05 -11.33
CA CYS A 276 -9.48 7.70 -10.72
C CYS A 276 -9.40 7.53 -9.19
N ASN A 277 -10.09 6.55 -8.62
CA ASN A 277 -10.21 6.37 -7.19
C ASN A 277 -9.64 5.01 -6.76
N LEU A 278 -8.37 4.99 -6.39
CA LEU A 278 -7.70 3.77 -5.94
C LEU A 278 -8.05 3.45 -4.50
N GLU A 279 -8.54 2.25 -4.30
CA GLU A 279 -9.13 1.81 -3.05
C GLU A 279 -8.67 0.44 -2.61
N ILE A 280 -8.90 0.16 -1.34
CA ILE A 280 -8.61 -1.12 -0.72
C ILE A 280 -9.84 -2.02 -0.76
N PHE A 281 -9.58 -3.24 -1.18
CA PHE A 281 -10.53 -4.34 -1.20
C PHE A 281 -10.04 -5.50 -0.34
N ALA A 282 -10.96 -6.37 0.05
CA ALA A 282 -10.65 -7.66 0.63
C ALA A 282 -11.36 -8.77 -0.14
N VAL A 283 -10.70 -9.93 -0.24
CA VAL A 283 -11.29 -11.15 -0.78
C VAL A 283 -11.12 -12.29 0.21
N GLY A 284 -12.22 -12.97 0.52
CA GLY A 284 -12.21 -14.13 1.42
C GLY A 284 -11.36 -15.27 0.83
N LEU A 285 -10.33 -15.74 1.55
CA LEU A 285 -9.43 -16.78 1.08
C LEU A 285 -10.17 -18.09 0.73
N GLN A 286 -11.19 -18.44 1.50
CA GLN A 286 -11.98 -19.65 1.26
C GLN A 286 -13.24 -19.39 0.43
N SER A 287 -13.81 -18.18 0.50
CA SER A 287 -15.12 -17.89 -0.09
C SER A 287 -15.05 -17.23 -1.47
N GLY A 288 -13.93 -16.59 -1.82
CA GLY A 288 -13.82 -15.73 -3.02
C GLY A 288 -14.71 -14.47 -2.95
N ARG A 289 -15.38 -14.20 -1.82
CA ARG A 289 -16.25 -13.04 -1.69
C ARG A 289 -15.42 -11.76 -1.59
N VAL A 290 -15.62 -10.86 -2.54
CA VAL A 290 -14.99 -9.53 -2.56
C VAL A 290 -15.83 -8.54 -1.76
N ARG A 291 -15.17 -7.65 -1.03
CA ARG A 291 -15.76 -6.45 -0.43
C ARG A 291 -14.81 -5.26 -0.54
N ARG A 292 -15.35 -4.09 -0.74
CA ARG A 292 -14.63 -2.81 -0.70
C ARG A 292 -14.46 -2.38 0.76
N ILE A 293 -13.24 -2.02 1.17
CA ILE A 293 -12.96 -1.58 2.54
C ILE A 293 -13.02 -0.06 2.65
N THR A 294 -12.48 0.66 1.67
CA THR A 294 -12.47 2.13 1.64
C THR A 294 -13.37 2.68 0.53
N SER A 295 -13.80 3.93 0.67
CA SER A 295 -14.63 4.61 -0.33
C SER A 295 -14.33 6.10 -0.43
N ASP A 296 -13.15 6.50 -0.03
CA ASP A 296 -12.74 7.90 0.01
C ASP A 296 -12.10 8.32 -1.31
N PRO A 297 -12.36 9.55 -1.82
CA PRO A 297 -11.72 10.00 -3.05
C PRO A 297 -10.23 10.22 -2.84
N GLY A 298 -9.41 9.65 -3.70
CA GLY A 298 -7.97 9.79 -3.66
C GLY A 298 -7.24 8.46 -3.81
N TYR A 299 -6.11 8.35 -3.17
CA TYR A 299 -5.30 7.14 -3.12
C TYR A 299 -5.22 6.63 -1.69
N VAL A 300 -5.51 5.36 -1.51
CA VAL A 300 -5.47 4.67 -0.21
C VAL A 300 -4.47 3.53 -0.30
N ASP A 301 -3.40 3.62 0.49
CA ASP A 301 -2.35 2.62 0.58
C ASP A 301 -1.25 3.12 1.54
N PRO A 302 -0.74 2.33 2.44
CA PRO A 302 -1.11 0.97 2.85
C PRO A 302 -2.20 0.89 3.92
N ILE A 303 -2.50 -0.34 4.33
CA ILE A 303 -3.53 -0.63 5.33
C ILE A 303 -3.08 -1.75 6.27
N GLU A 304 -3.49 -1.68 7.52
CA GLU A 304 -3.32 -2.74 8.52
C GLU A 304 -4.62 -3.01 9.25
N ALA A 305 -4.96 -4.28 9.40
CA ALA A 305 -6.09 -4.71 10.21
C ALA A 305 -5.71 -4.81 11.69
N SER A 306 -6.59 -4.39 12.60
CA SER A 306 -6.39 -4.73 14.00
C SER A 306 -6.52 -6.24 14.23
N PRO A 307 -5.72 -6.86 15.12
CA PRO A 307 -5.81 -8.30 15.41
C PRO A 307 -7.20 -8.75 15.88
N ASP A 308 -7.98 -7.87 16.52
CA ASP A 308 -9.35 -8.16 16.92
C ASP A 308 -10.39 -8.01 15.78
N GLY A 309 -9.94 -7.58 14.57
CA GLY A 309 -10.75 -7.44 13.37
C GLY A 309 -11.80 -6.32 13.41
N LYS A 310 -11.69 -5.37 14.36
CA LYS A 310 -12.72 -4.33 14.56
C LYS A 310 -12.42 -3.01 13.89
N TRP A 311 -11.18 -2.75 13.52
CA TRP A 311 -10.78 -1.50 12.90
C TRP A 311 -9.60 -1.69 11.95
N TRP A 312 -9.35 -0.67 11.16
CA TRP A 312 -8.27 -0.60 10.18
C TRP A 312 -7.46 0.67 10.41
N ALA A 313 -6.14 0.55 10.35
CA ALA A 313 -5.25 1.68 10.17
C ALA A 313 -5.03 1.90 8.68
N ILE A 314 -5.37 3.08 8.19
CA ILE A 314 -5.35 3.38 6.75
C ILE A 314 -4.51 4.64 6.54
N MET A 315 -3.64 4.60 5.56
CA MET A 315 -2.94 5.78 5.06
C MET A 315 -3.58 6.22 3.75
N ASP A 316 -4.00 7.46 3.68
CA ASP A 316 -4.65 8.02 2.51
C ASP A 316 -4.22 9.47 2.21
N THR A 317 -4.51 9.91 0.99
CA THR A 317 -4.11 11.23 0.50
C THR A 317 -5.07 12.36 0.85
N ARG A 318 -6.15 12.10 1.60
CA ARG A 318 -7.11 13.15 1.99
C ARG A 318 -6.49 14.27 2.82
N GLY A 319 -5.49 13.94 3.62
CA GLY A 319 -4.79 14.94 4.45
C GLY A 319 -4.10 16.03 3.64
N THR A 320 -3.65 15.73 2.43
CA THR A 320 -2.99 16.69 1.53
C THR A 320 -3.95 17.40 0.59
N ASP A 321 -5.15 16.87 0.37
CA ASP A 321 -6.18 17.33 -0.59
C ASP A 321 -5.66 17.46 -2.04
N ARG A 322 -4.56 16.74 -2.36
CA ARG A 322 -3.87 16.86 -3.66
C ARG A 322 -4.52 16.05 -4.80
N GLN A 323 -5.49 15.19 -4.51
CA GLN A 323 -6.13 14.32 -5.51
C GLN A 323 -7.62 14.56 -5.70
N THR A 324 -8.25 15.36 -4.87
CA THR A 324 -9.70 15.59 -4.93
C THR A 324 -10.14 16.22 -6.27
N PHE A 325 -9.30 17.03 -6.90
CA PHE A 325 -9.56 17.59 -8.24
C PHE A 325 -9.76 16.50 -9.30
N LEU A 326 -9.14 15.35 -9.11
CA LEU A 326 -9.14 14.20 -10.02
C LEU A 326 -10.26 13.20 -9.67
N ALA A 327 -10.33 12.79 -8.40
CA ALA A 327 -11.16 11.70 -7.91
C ALA A 327 -12.43 12.17 -7.16
N GLY A 328 -12.61 13.46 -6.95
CA GLY A 328 -13.67 14.00 -6.08
C GLY A 328 -15.09 13.84 -6.62
N MET A 329 -15.28 13.73 -7.94
CA MET A 329 -16.60 13.47 -8.52
C MET A 329 -16.95 11.99 -8.35
N ARG A 330 -17.94 11.73 -7.49
CA ARG A 330 -18.34 10.36 -7.11
C ARG A 330 -19.25 9.71 -8.15
N ASN A 331 -19.31 8.38 -8.13
CA ASN A 331 -20.17 7.57 -9.01
C ASN A 331 -19.87 7.74 -10.52
N VAL A 332 -18.67 8.17 -10.89
CA VAL A 332 -18.22 8.12 -12.27
C VAL A 332 -17.72 6.70 -12.56
N PRO A 333 -18.29 6.00 -13.54
CA PRO A 333 -17.85 4.64 -13.86
C PRO A 333 -16.36 4.57 -14.22
N PRO A 334 -15.62 3.53 -13.78
CA PRO A 334 -14.18 3.43 -13.96
C PRO A 334 -13.78 2.99 -15.38
N VAL A 335 -14.46 3.49 -16.41
CA VAL A 335 -14.16 3.13 -17.81
C VAL A 335 -12.98 3.91 -18.36
N LEU A 336 -12.72 5.12 -17.87
CA LEU A 336 -11.55 5.89 -18.25
C LEU A 336 -10.26 5.19 -17.78
N ASP A 337 -10.34 4.47 -16.68
CA ASP A 337 -9.25 3.71 -16.09
C ASP A 337 -8.83 2.47 -16.92
N LEU A 338 -9.55 2.17 -18.02
CA LEU A 338 -9.14 1.15 -18.98
C LEU A 338 -7.93 1.56 -19.85
N SER A 339 -7.56 2.83 -19.86
CA SER A 339 -6.37 3.30 -20.58
C SER A 339 -5.04 2.96 -19.89
N ASP A 340 -5.04 2.01 -18.95
CA ASP A 340 -3.85 1.51 -18.23
C ASP A 340 -3.29 2.51 -17.20
N ASN A 341 -4.10 2.92 -16.24
CA ASN A 341 -3.86 4.19 -15.57
C ASN A 341 -3.67 4.13 -14.08
N TYR A 342 -2.55 4.61 -13.74
CA TYR A 342 -2.16 5.01 -12.40
C TYR A 342 -2.53 6.47 -12.09
N TYR A 343 -3.66 6.99 -12.59
CA TYR A 343 -4.04 8.40 -12.39
C TYR A 343 -4.15 8.82 -10.94
N GLY A 344 -4.43 7.90 -10.04
CA GLY A 344 -4.50 8.16 -8.62
C GLY A 344 -3.20 7.93 -7.86
N GLN A 345 -2.15 7.40 -8.49
CA GLN A 345 -0.92 7.10 -7.76
C GLN A 345 -0.10 8.36 -7.50
N LYS A 346 0.13 8.60 -6.22
CA LYS A 346 1.21 9.44 -5.68
C LYS A 346 1.30 10.88 -6.20
N LEU A 347 0.21 11.62 -6.22
CA LEU A 347 0.30 13.07 -6.25
C LEU A 347 0.57 13.62 -4.83
N ASN A 348 1.33 12.85 -4.05
CA ASN A 348 1.75 13.22 -2.71
C ASN A 348 2.68 14.43 -2.75
N GLY A 349 2.78 15.14 -1.66
CA GLY A 349 3.65 16.30 -1.52
C GLY A 349 3.29 17.07 -0.25
N PRO A 350 3.91 18.23 -0.03
CA PRO A 350 3.60 19.06 1.12
C PRO A 350 2.11 19.38 1.19
N GLY A 351 1.47 19.05 2.31
CA GLY A 351 0.02 19.22 2.48
C GLY A 351 -0.41 20.65 2.75
N SER A 352 0.48 21.54 3.18
CA SER A 352 0.11 22.88 3.63
C SER A 352 1.28 23.85 3.67
N SER A 353 1.04 25.11 3.32
CA SER A 353 1.99 26.22 3.53
C SER A 353 2.15 26.65 5.00
N LYS A 354 1.42 26.02 5.94
CA LYS A 354 1.47 26.32 7.38
C LYS A 354 2.29 25.30 8.17
N SER A 355 2.97 24.43 7.49
CA SER A 355 3.81 23.38 8.06
C SER A 355 5.14 23.90 8.60
N GLY A 356 5.97 23.03 9.13
CA GLY A 356 7.29 23.35 9.65
C GLY A 356 7.34 23.57 11.17
N SER A 357 6.31 23.13 11.90
CA SER A 357 6.29 23.21 13.37
C SER A 357 7.16 22.15 14.04
N GLY A 358 7.47 21.05 13.34
CA GLY A 358 8.13 19.88 13.91
C GLY A 358 7.27 19.09 14.91
N ASP A 359 6.01 19.46 15.09
CA ASP A 359 5.04 18.72 15.91
C ASP A 359 4.69 17.37 15.26
N LEU A 360 4.21 16.41 16.04
CA LEU A 360 3.75 15.11 15.53
C LEU A 360 2.46 15.19 14.69
N ARG A 361 1.91 16.37 14.51
CA ARG A 361 0.77 16.68 13.64
C ARG A 361 1.13 17.65 12.53
N ASP A 362 2.41 17.88 12.32
CA ASP A 362 2.91 18.74 11.27
C ASP A 362 2.61 18.12 9.91
N PRO A 363 1.87 18.79 9.02
CA PRO A 363 1.49 18.27 7.71
C PRO A 363 2.65 18.11 6.72
N GLU A 364 3.85 18.58 7.01
CA GLU A 364 5.05 18.26 6.25
C GLU A 364 5.59 16.85 6.52
N TRP A 365 5.08 16.18 7.56
CA TRP A 365 5.44 14.82 7.87
C TRP A 365 4.37 13.86 7.34
N ASN A 366 4.72 13.11 6.34
CA ASN A 366 3.82 12.14 5.72
C ASN A 366 4.07 10.74 6.27
N GLY A 367 3.00 10.10 6.71
CA GLY A 367 3.03 8.69 7.06
C GLY A 367 3.45 7.83 5.86
N GLN A 368 4.24 6.83 6.12
CA GLN A 368 4.80 5.92 5.13
C GLN A 368 4.39 4.46 5.41
N ALA A 369 4.59 3.58 4.44
CA ALA A 369 4.30 2.16 4.53
C ALA A 369 5.20 1.46 5.57
N ASP A 370 4.75 0.52 6.35
CA ASP A 370 3.37 0.12 6.59
C ASP A 370 3.04 0.37 8.06
N PRO A 371 1.82 0.77 8.41
CA PRO A 371 1.40 0.78 9.81
C PRO A 371 1.29 -0.64 10.33
N GLN A 372 1.56 -0.85 11.63
CA GLN A 372 1.42 -2.14 12.29
C GLN A 372 0.71 -2.00 13.63
N SER A 373 -0.25 -2.87 13.86
CA SER A 373 -1.06 -2.88 15.09
C SER A 373 -0.39 -3.69 16.20
N SER A 374 -0.57 -3.24 17.46
CA SER A 374 -0.21 -4.06 18.62
C SER A 374 -1.13 -5.28 18.76
N PRO A 375 -0.65 -6.39 19.35
CA PRO A 375 -1.46 -7.59 19.56
C PRO A 375 -2.74 -7.35 20.36
N ASP A 376 -2.78 -6.37 21.23
CA ASP A 376 -3.95 -5.99 22.02
C ASP A 376 -4.88 -4.99 21.34
N SER A 377 -4.60 -4.63 20.09
CA SER A 377 -5.40 -3.74 19.24
C SER A 377 -5.58 -2.30 19.78
N THR A 378 -4.64 -1.81 20.60
CA THR A 378 -4.71 -0.46 21.17
C THR A 378 -3.63 0.49 20.69
N GLN A 379 -2.62 0.00 20.00
CA GLN A 379 -1.53 0.81 19.50
C GLN A 379 -1.25 0.54 18.03
N ILE A 380 -0.72 1.56 17.36
CA ILE A 380 -0.24 1.47 15.98
C ILE A 380 1.14 2.09 15.96
N VAL A 381 2.10 1.38 15.38
CA VAL A 381 3.39 1.95 15.03
C VAL A 381 3.43 2.22 13.53
N TYR A 382 3.98 3.34 13.15
CA TYR A 382 4.23 3.72 11.77
C TYR A 382 5.44 4.65 11.71
N TRP A 383 5.95 4.89 10.53
CA TRP A 383 6.99 5.87 10.35
C TRP A 383 6.54 7.00 9.43
N GLU A 384 7.17 8.13 9.57
CA GLU A 384 6.92 9.32 8.78
C GLU A 384 8.21 9.81 8.15
N ALA A 385 8.09 10.35 6.95
CA ALA A 385 9.15 11.08 6.29
C ALA A 385 8.79 12.56 6.19
N HIS A 386 9.77 13.41 6.38
CA HIS A 386 9.67 14.83 6.06
C HIS A 386 9.57 14.99 4.55
N VAL A 387 8.59 15.73 4.08
CA VAL A 387 8.31 15.89 2.65
C VAL A 387 8.50 17.34 2.26
N GLU A 388 9.52 17.59 1.48
CA GLU A 388 9.75 18.87 0.83
C GLU A 388 9.31 18.81 -0.63
N ALA A 389 8.89 19.95 -1.17
CA ALA A 389 8.64 20.04 -2.60
C ALA A 389 9.98 19.88 -3.37
N PRO A 390 9.99 19.14 -4.49
CA PRO A 390 11.22 18.82 -5.22
C PRO A 390 12.06 20.05 -5.64
N ALA A 391 11.39 21.15 -5.96
CA ALA A 391 12.05 22.41 -6.37
C ALA A 391 12.19 23.42 -5.22
N CYS A 392 12.27 22.93 -3.98
CA CYS A 392 12.39 23.75 -2.77
C CYS A 392 13.57 24.72 -2.88
N GLY A 393 13.32 26.02 -2.62
CA GLY A 393 14.30 27.09 -2.81
C GLY A 393 14.49 27.58 -4.25
N GLY A 394 13.81 26.97 -5.23
CA GLY A 394 13.81 27.36 -6.64
C GLY A 394 12.48 27.97 -7.08
N ILE A 395 11.79 27.30 -7.99
CA ILE A 395 10.47 27.72 -8.50
C ILE A 395 9.31 27.31 -7.59
N ASN A 396 9.58 26.53 -6.56
CA ASN A 396 8.58 26.06 -5.63
C ASN A 396 7.91 27.22 -4.89
N PRO A 397 6.58 27.37 -4.97
CA PRO A 397 5.85 28.45 -4.31
C PRO A 397 5.60 28.21 -2.82
N LEU A 398 5.88 27.01 -2.31
CA LEU A 398 5.69 26.63 -0.91
C LEU A 398 6.93 26.95 -0.08
N PRO A 399 6.77 27.21 1.23
CA PRO A 399 7.90 27.35 2.14
C PRO A 399 8.76 26.07 2.16
N CYS A 400 10.06 26.26 2.28
CA CYS A 400 11.05 25.19 2.44
C CYS A 400 11.48 25.15 3.91
N HIS A 401 10.90 24.27 4.68
CA HIS A 401 11.27 24.09 6.07
C HIS A 401 12.28 22.96 6.20
N SER A 402 13.29 23.15 7.03
CA SER A 402 14.19 22.07 7.42
C SER A 402 13.56 21.25 8.53
N SER A 403 13.88 19.97 8.59
CA SER A 403 13.44 19.10 9.67
C SER A 403 13.87 19.64 11.04
N MET A 404 12.94 19.66 11.99
CA MET A 404 13.17 20.00 13.38
C MET A 404 13.41 18.77 14.27
N GLU A 405 13.54 17.57 13.67
CA GLU A 405 13.90 16.37 14.41
C GLU A 405 15.35 16.46 14.92
N PRO A 406 15.68 15.78 16.03
CA PRO A 406 17.07 15.69 16.51
C PRO A 406 18.03 15.28 15.40
N ASP A 407 19.17 15.93 15.33
CA ASP A 407 20.22 15.73 14.32
C ASP A 407 19.77 15.98 12.87
N GLY A 408 18.67 16.77 12.67
CA GLY A 408 18.13 17.09 11.35
C GLY A 408 17.62 15.86 10.59
N LYS A 409 17.10 14.85 11.29
CA LYS A 409 16.56 13.64 10.68
C LYS A 409 15.30 13.95 9.87
N ASP A 410 15.24 13.42 8.66
CA ASP A 410 14.05 13.54 7.78
C ASP A 410 13.10 12.36 7.95
N ILE A 411 13.33 11.55 8.97
CA ILE A 411 12.51 10.39 9.31
C ILE A 411 12.21 10.36 10.80
N ARG A 412 11.06 9.84 11.17
CA ARG A 412 10.70 9.55 12.56
C ARG A 412 9.77 8.34 12.66
N ILE A 413 9.86 7.62 13.77
CA ILE A 413 8.95 6.51 14.08
C ILE A 413 7.98 6.99 15.14
N VAL A 414 6.71 6.76 14.91
CA VAL A 414 5.63 7.22 15.76
C VAL A 414 4.83 6.04 16.31
N LEU A 415 4.59 6.07 17.60
CA LEU A 415 3.67 5.19 18.29
C LEU A 415 2.38 5.97 18.57
N ALA A 416 1.28 5.52 17.97
CA ALA A 416 -0.05 6.04 18.25
C ALA A 416 -0.78 5.11 19.22
N THR A 417 -1.16 5.61 20.39
CA THR A 417 -1.98 4.89 21.38
C THR A 417 -3.42 5.36 21.29
N LEU A 418 -4.35 4.46 21.00
CA LEU A 418 -5.78 4.70 20.89
C LEU A 418 -6.40 4.74 22.29
N THR A 419 -6.47 5.93 22.90
CA THR A 419 -6.76 6.08 24.32
C THR A 419 -8.21 5.78 24.72
N ALA A 420 -9.12 5.76 23.77
CA ALA A 420 -10.52 5.36 23.99
C ALA A 420 -10.73 3.84 23.91
N ARG A 421 -9.75 3.07 23.46
CA ARG A 421 -9.86 1.63 23.28
C ARG A 421 -9.33 0.89 24.50
N LYS A 422 -9.94 -0.24 24.79
CA LYS A 422 -9.48 -1.15 25.85
C LYS A 422 -8.67 -2.27 25.21
N PRO A 423 -7.55 -2.69 25.85
CA PRO A 423 -6.79 -3.84 25.39
C PRO A 423 -7.68 -5.07 25.21
N THR A 424 -7.54 -5.72 24.08
CA THR A 424 -8.18 -7.01 23.80
C THR A 424 -7.19 -8.14 24.05
N LYS A 425 -7.70 -9.28 24.46
CA LYS A 425 -6.85 -10.46 24.58
C LYS A 425 -6.46 -10.92 23.17
N TYR A 426 -5.17 -10.95 22.92
CA TYR A 426 -4.68 -11.56 21.69
C TYR A 426 -5.07 -13.04 21.64
N THR A 427 -5.60 -13.47 20.52
CA THR A 427 -5.94 -14.89 20.28
C THR A 427 -5.17 -15.29 19.02
N GLN A 428 -4.31 -16.27 19.17
CA GLN A 428 -3.60 -16.84 18.01
C GLN A 428 -4.61 -17.37 16.99
N VAL A 429 -4.33 -17.11 15.74
CA VAL A 429 -5.14 -17.61 14.63
C VAL A 429 -4.67 -19.04 14.30
N ASP A 430 -5.60 -19.96 14.18
CA ASP A 430 -5.29 -21.32 13.73
C ASP A 430 -4.82 -21.29 12.27
N PRO A 431 -3.90 -22.20 11.86
CA PRO A 431 -3.46 -22.27 10.47
C PRO A 431 -4.63 -22.43 9.50
N VAL A 432 -4.71 -21.52 8.53
CA VAL A 432 -5.69 -21.62 7.45
C VAL A 432 -5.34 -22.78 6.49
N PRO A 433 -6.30 -23.31 5.71
CA PRO A 433 -5.98 -24.28 4.68
C PRO A 433 -5.02 -23.70 3.64
N ASP A 434 -4.07 -24.52 3.18
CA ASP A 434 -3.16 -24.13 2.07
C ASP A 434 -3.93 -23.91 0.77
N ASN A 435 -5.03 -24.66 0.58
CA ASN A 435 -5.85 -24.59 -0.61
C ASN A 435 -6.75 -23.35 -0.59
N ILE A 436 -6.66 -22.55 -1.64
CA ILE A 436 -7.56 -21.43 -1.90
C ILE A 436 -8.46 -21.81 -3.08
N PRO A 437 -9.76 -22.11 -2.85
CA PRO A 437 -10.63 -22.78 -3.85
C PRO A 437 -10.82 -22.00 -5.16
N TRP A 438 -10.74 -20.68 -5.12
CA TRP A 438 -10.93 -19.81 -6.29
C TRP A 438 -9.60 -19.42 -6.96
N ALA A 439 -8.47 -19.54 -6.25
CA ALA A 439 -7.17 -19.13 -6.75
C ALA A 439 -6.50 -20.22 -7.60
N GLU A 440 -5.61 -19.81 -8.46
CA GLU A 440 -4.86 -20.71 -9.34
C GLU A 440 -3.68 -21.34 -8.59
N PRO A 441 -3.58 -22.67 -8.47
CA PRO A 441 -2.36 -23.33 -8.00
C PRO A 441 -1.19 -22.92 -8.89
N TYR A 442 -0.14 -22.37 -8.32
CA TYR A 442 1.02 -21.94 -9.10
C TYR A 442 1.86 -23.15 -9.52
N VAL A 443 2.13 -23.22 -10.82
CA VAL A 443 3.04 -24.22 -11.39
C VAL A 443 4.36 -23.53 -11.74
N PRO A 444 5.50 -23.96 -11.17
CA PRO A 444 6.80 -23.40 -11.50
C PRO A 444 7.07 -23.40 -13.02
N GLY A 445 7.57 -22.29 -13.52
CA GLY A 445 7.80 -22.09 -14.96
C GLY A 445 6.56 -21.71 -15.77
N SER A 446 5.37 -21.66 -15.16
CA SER A 446 4.17 -21.20 -15.88
C SER A 446 4.22 -19.68 -16.13
N SER A 447 3.78 -19.30 -17.33
CA SER A 447 3.60 -17.88 -17.64
C SER A 447 2.49 -17.26 -16.78
N PRO A 448 2.56 -15.96 -16.48
CA PRO A 448 1.43 -15.25 -15.90
C PRO A 448 0.21 -15.37 -16.82
N PRO A 449 -1.02 -15.51 -16.27
CA PRO A 449 -2.22 -15.53 -17.09
C PRO A 449 -2.40 -14.19 -17.79
N GLU A 450 -2.88 -14.22 -19.03
CA GLU A 450 -3.31 -13.00 -19.69
C GLU A 450 -4.57 -12.47 -18.99
N ARG A 451 -4.54 -11.22 -18.58
CA ARG A 451 -5.76 -10.53 -18.12
C ARG A 451 -6.54 -10.13 -19.37
N ASN A 452 -7.72 -10.72 -19.55
CA ASN A 452 -8.62 -10.36 -20.64
C ASN A 452 -9.14 -8.93 -20.42
N GLY A 453 -8.44 -7.96 -20.96
CA GLY A 453 -8.90 -6.58 -21.04
C GLY A 453 -9.96 -6.41 -22.13
N VAL A 454 -10.64 -5.25 -22.12
CA VAL A 454 -11.53 -4.88 -23.21
C VAL A 454 -10.67 -4.52 -24.43
N THR A 455 -10.92 -5.16 -25.56
CA THR A 455 -10.18 -4.90 -26.81
C THR A 455 -10.52 -3.53 -27.38
N PRO A 456 -9.64 -2.92 -28.20
CA PRO A 456 -9.98 -1.69 -28.92
C PRO A 456 -11.28 -1.82 -29.70
N GLY A 457 -12.16 -0.81 -29.59
CA GLY A 457 -13.49 -0.85 -30.21
C GLY A 457 -14.41 0.25 -29.72
N ARG A 458 -15.66 0.18 -30.16
CA ARG A 458 -16.75 1.06 -29.69
C ARG A 458 -17.75 0.25 -28.90
N TYR A 459 -18.13 0.78 -27.75
CA TYR A 459 -18.96 0.08 -26.78
C TYR A 459 -20.02 0.99 -26.21
N THR A 460 -21.03 0.37 -25.60
CA THR A 460 -22.05 1.03 -24.78
C THR A 460 -21.98 0.44 -23.37
N LEU A 461 -22.05 1.28 -22.35
CA LEU A 461 -22.24 0.90 -20.96
C LEU A 461 -23.60 1.43 -20.53
N ASP A 462 -24.56 0.54 -20.31
CA ASP A 462 -25.87 0.93 -19.78
C ASP A 462 -25.77 1.17 -18.28
N ALA A 463 -26.43 2.22 -17.80
CA ALA A 463 -26.58 2.47 -16.38
C ALA A 463 -27.64 1.54 -15.77
N ILE A 464 -27.57 1.34 -14.45
CA ILE A 464 -28.48 0.43 -13.73
C ILE A 464 -29.93 0.94 -13.79
N ALA A 465 -30.17 2.24 -13.55
CA ALA A 465 -31.53 2.80 -13.56
C ALA A 465 -31.91 3.34 -14.91
N SER A 466 -31.13 4.22 -15.54
CA SER A 466 -31.42 4.75 -16.88
C SER A 466 -30.20 5.48 -17.47
N GLY A 467 -30.25 5.68 -18.80
CA GLY A 467 -29.16 6.32 -19.54
C GLY A 467 -28.02 5.36 -19.87
N TYR A 468 -27.00 5.88 -20.53
CA TYR A 468 -25.87 5.07 -20.98
C TYR A 468 -24.62 5.91 -21.16
N ALA A 469 -23.46 5.25 -21.25
CA ALA A 469 -22.22 5.84 -21.71
C ALA A 469 -21.80 5.20 -23.04
N GLY A 470 -21.49 6.04 -24.04
CA GLY A 470 -20.80 5.62 -25.26
C GLY A 470 -19.30 5.65 -25.02
N VAL A 471 -18.63 4.52 -25.23
CA VAL A 471 -17.20 4.36 -24.94
C VAL A 471 -16.43 3.97 -26.21
N THR A 472 -15.34 4.66 -26.48
CA THR A 472 -14.38 4.29 -27.54
C THR A 472 -13.04 3.97 -26.89
N ILE A 473 -12.52 2.80 -27.17
CA ILE A 473 -11.23 2.32 -26.66
C ILE A 473 -10.27 2.16 -27.83
N ALA A 474 -9.12 2.78 -27.75
CA ALA A 474 -7.97 2.58 -28.63
C ALA A 474 -6.79 2.06 -27.79
N PRO A 475 -5.65 1.65 -28.38
CA PRO A 475 -4.55 1.07 -27.63
C PRO A 475 -3.98 1.95 -26.53
N ASP A 476 -4.03 3.26 -26.72
CA ASP A 476 -3.47 4.30 -25.84
C ASP A 476 -4.50 5.34 -25.38
N GLN A 477 -5.77 5.19 -25.78
CA GLN A 477 -6.80 6.20 -25.57
C GLN A 477 -8.12 5.57 -25.12
N VAL A 478 -8.80 6.23 -24.20
CA VAL A 478 -10.20 5.96 -23.86
C VAL A 478 -10.98 7.27 -23.93
N ALA A 479 -12.07 7.24 -24.69
CA ALA A 479 -13.03 8.34 -24.76
C ALA A 479 -14.41 7.84 -24.30
N VAL A 480 -15.08 8.62 -23.45
CA VAL A 480 -16.40 8.29 -22.93
C VAL A 480 -17.33 9.50 -23.03
N THR A 481 -18.60 9.26 -23.41
CA THR A 481 -19.66 10.27 -23.41
C THR A 481 -20.84 9.73 -22.64
N TYR A 482 -21.29 10.43 -21.61
CA TYR A 482 -22.40 10.06 -20.75
C TYR A 482 -23.69 10.75 -21.20
N HIS A 483 -24.78 9.99 -21.28
CA HIS A 483 -26.09 10.44 -21.70
C HIS A 483 -27.11 10.11 -20.60
N ASN A 484 -27.38 11.06 -19.71
CA ASN A 484 -28.25 10.89 -18.55
C ASN A 484 -27.99 9.59 -17.79
N TYR A 485 -26.70 9.26 -17.65
CA TYR A 485 -26.26 8.04 -17.00
C TYR A 485 -26.57 8.12 -15.49
N THR A 486 -27.33 7.17 -14.97
CA THR A 486 -27.69 7.12 -13.55
C THR A 486 -27.93 5.68 -13.07
N ASP A 487 -27.25 5.29 -11.99
CA ASP A 487 -27.43 4.00 -11.36
C ASP A 487 -28.52 4.02 -10.27
N ASP A 488 -28.82 5.19 -9.69
CA ASP A 488 -29.79 5.37 -8.60
C ASP A 488 -31.10 6.04 -9.02
N GLY A 489 -31.21 6.47 -10.28
CA GLY A 489 -32.38 7.19 -10.82
C GLY A 489 -32.55 8.60 -10.27
N LYS A 490 -31.58 9.16 -9.54
CA LYS A 490 -31.68 10.47 -8.90
C LYS A 490 -30.58 11.43 -9.33
N ILE A 491 -29.36 10.92 -9.48
CA ILE A 491 -28.18 11.70 -9.83
C ILE A 491 -27.76 11.30 -11.24
N PHE A 492 -27.73 12.26 -12.14
CA PHE A 492 -27.48 12.07 -13.55
C PHE A 492 -26.12 12.61 -13.94
N LEU A 493 -25.31 11.77 -14.56
CA LEU A 493 -24.01 12.13 -15.15
C LEU A 493 -24.19 12.40 -16.63
N ASN A 494 -23.69 13.53 -17.09
CA ASN A 494 -23.69 13.97 -18.49
C ASN A 494 -22.35 14.58 -18.86
N GLY A 495 -22.06 14.59 -20.16
CA GLY A 495 -20.82 15.16 -20.69
C GLY A 495 -19.84 14.09 -21.15
N TRP A 496 -18.57 14.43 -21.22
CA TRP A 496 -17.58 13.55 -21.82
C TRP A 496 -16.20 13.71 -21.18
N GLU A 497 -15.40 12.65 -21.30
CA GLU A 497 -13.97 12.63 -20.99
C GLU A 497 -13.21 11.89 -22.08
N ASN A 498 -11.97 12.29 -22.29
CA ASN A 498 -11.03 11.63 -23.16
C ASN A 498 -9.65 11.68 -22.53
N ALA A 499 -9.01 10.54 -22.40
CA ALA A 499 -7.64 10.45 -21.90
C ALA A 499 -6.80 9.61 -22.83
N THR A 500 -5.61 10.11 -23.15
CA THR A 500 -4.57 9.40 -23.88
C THR A 500 -3.39 9.20 -22.95
N THR A 501 -2.83 7.99 -22.92
CA THR A 501 -1.69 7.65 -22.06
C THR A 501 -0.56 7.10 -22.88
N ALA A 502 0.62 7.69 -22.76
CA ALA A 502 1.86 7.21 -23.37
C ALA A 502 2.88 6.84 -22.29
N ALA A 503 3.28 5.57 -22.24
CA ALA A 503 4.36 5.13 -21.36
C ALA A 503 5.70 5.68 -21.88
N GLU A 504 6.41 6.44 -21.05
CA GLU A 504 7.75 6.95 -21.37
C GLU A 504 8.84 6.00 -20.82
N SER A 505 8.56 5.35 -19.70
CA SER A 505 9.44 4.35 -19.09
C SER A 505 8.62 3.34 -18.27
N PHE A 506 9.30 2.45 -17.58
CA PHE A 506 8.67 1.49 -16.66
C PHE A 506 7.89 2.18 -15.51
N THR A 507 8.33 3.37 -15.08
CA THR A 507 7.74 4.10 -13.95
C THR A 507 7.06 5.39 -14.35
N ARG A 508 7.24 5.85 -15.60
CA ARG A 508 6.83 7.17 -16.03
C ARG A 508 5.89 7.10 -17.22
N SER A 509 4.78 7.83 -17.14
CA SER A 509 3.77 7.95 -18.19
C SER A 509 3.35 9.39 -18.40
N HIS A 510 3.14 9.76 -19.65
CA HIS A 510 2.51 11.01 -20.02
C HIS A 510 1.02 10.81 -20.24
N VAL A 511 0.21 11.75 -19.75
CA VAL A 511 -1.26 11.71 -19.85
C VAL A 511 -1.77 13.03 -20.42
N ASP A 512 -2.53 12.93 -21.51
CA ASP A 512 -3.33 14.02 -22.05
C ASP A 512 -4.80 13.79 -21.71
N TRP A 513 -5.41 14.72 -20.98
CA TRP A 513 -6.77 14.59 -20.51
C TRP A 513 -7.63 15.77 -20.88
N TYR A 514 -8.81 15.48 -21.36
CA TYR A 514 -9.86 16.43 -21.64
C TYR A 514 -11.14 15.99 -20.94
N SER A 515 -11.81 16.89 -20.23
CA SER A 515 -13.02 16.58 -19.47
C SER A 515 -14.00 17.74 -19.51
N ASN A 516 -15.28 17.42 -19.65
CA ASN A 516 -16.40 18.32 -19.46
C ASN A 516 -17.59 17.52 -18.93
N LEU A 517 -17.51 17.13 -17.67
CA LEU A 517 -18.55 16.38 -16.99
C LEU A 517 -19.43 17.31 -16.15
N THR A 518 -20.70 16.94 -16.07
CA THR A 518 -21.67 17.52 -15.16
C THR A 518 -22.46 16.40 -14.48
N GLN A 519 -22.56 16.48 -13.18
CA GLN A 519 -23.38 15.60 -12.37
C GLN A 519 -24.47 16.44 -11.70
N SER A 520 -25.73 16.08 -11.90
CA SER A 520 -26.88 16.86 -11.43
C SER A 520 -27.97 15.98 -10.82
N GLY A 521 -28.64 16.49 -9.80
CA GLY A 521 -29.73 15.83 -9.11
C GLY A 521 -30.33 16.72 -8.02
N PRO A 522 -31.25 16.20 -7.18
CA PRO A 522 -31.83 16.97 -6.10
C PRO A 522 -30.76 17.51 -5.14
N GLY A 523 -30.54 18.83 -5.18
CA GLY A 523 -29.55 19.51 -4.34
C GLY A 523 -28.09 19.30 -4.75
N ILE A 524 -27.81 18.71 -5.89
CA ILE A 524 -26.46 18.37 -6.38
C ILE A 524 -26.23 19.01 -7.75
N TYR A 525 -25.10 19.69 -7.87
CA TYR A 525 -24.57 20.15 -9.14
C TYR A 525 -23.05 20.17 -9.07
N ASN A 526 -22.43 19.11 -9.58
CA ASN A 526 -21.00 18.94 -9.61
C ASN A 526 -20.47 19.02 -11.04
N THR A 527 -19.25 19.50 -11.21
CA THR A 527 -18.59 19.54 -12.52
C THR A 527 -17.15 19.07 -12.42
N LYS A 528 -16.63 18.48 -13.50
CA LYS A 528 -15.21 18.16 -13.67
C LYS A 528 -14.79 18.61 -15.07
N LYS A 529 -13.91 19.60 -15.13
CA LYS A 529 -13.58 20.30 -16.39
C LYS A 529 -12.10 20.56 -16.51
N THR A 530 -11.60 20.37 -17.73
CA THR A 530 -10.27 20.86 -18.13
C THR A 530 -10.38 22.26 -18.76
N SER A 531 -9.25 22.96 -18.84
CA SER A 531 -9.08 24.10 -19.75
C SER A 531 -9.30 23.69 -21.20
N ALA A 532 -9.51 24.66 -22.08
CA ALA A 532 -9.82 24.39 -23.50
C ALA A 532 -8.68 23.67 -24.23
N ASP A 533 -7.45 23.92 -23.83
CA ASP A 533 -6.23 23.29 -24.30
C ASP A 533 -5.92 21.94 -23.62
N GLY A 534 -6.78 21.49 -22.68
CA GLY A 534 -6.64 20.22 -21.98
C GLY A 534 -5.93 20.33 -20.63
N PHE A 535 -5.59 19.16 -20.09
CA PHE A 535 -4.76 18.96 -18.91
C PHE A 535 -3.72 17.89 -19.25
N HIS A 536 -2.45 18.26 -19.21
CA HIS A 536 -1.33 17.46 -19.65
C HIS A 536 -0.35 17.27 -18.51
N ILE A 537 -0.16 16.04 -18.08
CA ILE A 537 0.69 15.70 -16.93
C ILE A 537 1.62 14.54 -17.25
N THR A 538 2.85 14.60 -16.74
CA THR A 538 3.73 13.43 -16.67
C THR A 538 3.76 12.93 -15.24
N ILE A 539 3.39 11.66 -15.05
CA ILE A 539 3.36 10.98 -13.76
C ILE A 539 4.56 10.04 -13.70
N ASP A 540 5.38 10.17 -12.66
CA ASP A 540 6.42 9.21 -12.31
C ASP A 540 6.09 8.60 -10.94
N VAL A 541 5.87 7.29 -10.90
CA VAL A 541 5.48 6.58 -9.66
C VAL A 541 6.57 6.56 -8.59
N LEU A 542 7.80 6.93 -8.93
CA LEU A 542 8.91 7.00 -7.98
C LEU A 542 9.14 8.42 -7.44
N THR A 543 8.52 9.43 -8.05
CA THR A 543 8.62 10.82 -7.61
C THR A 543 7.25 11.37 -7.26
N ASN A 544 7.20 12.35 -6.37
CA ASN A 544 5.94 12.99 -5.96
C ASN A 544 5.82 14.40 -6.57
N GLU A 545 6.61 14.70 -7.59
CA GLU A 545 6.60 16.01 -8.24
C GLU A 545 5.38 16.18 -9.12
N PHE A 546 4.64 17.26 -8.91
CA PHE A 546 3.53 17.64 -9.76
C PHE A 546 3.96 18.70 -10.77
N ASN A 547 3.84 18.38 -12.06
CA ASN A 547 4.04 19.32 -13.15
C ASN A 547 3.00 19.05 -14.25
N ALA A 548 2.12 20.01 -14.48
CA ALA A 548 1.10 19.92 -15.51
C ALA A 548 1.00 21.20 -16.34
N ASN A 549 0.63 21.06 -17.61
CA ASN A 549 0.19 22.14 -18.48
C ASN A 549 -1.33 22.09 -18.60
N GLY A 550 -1.98 23.25 -18.71
CA GLY A 550 -3.42 23.35 -18.67
C GLY A 550 -3.99 23.11 -17.26
N THR A 551 -5.29 22.95 -17.13
CA THR A 551 -5.94 22.81 -15.84
C THR A 551 -7.01 21.71 -15.84
N LEU A 552 -7.17 21.05 -14.68
CA LEU A 552 -8.31 20.19 -14.35
C LEU A 552 -8.88 20.62 -13.00
N THR A 553 -10.18 20.89 -12.97
CA THR A 553 -10.87 21.31 -11.76
C THR A 553 -12.15 20.50 -11.58
N ALA A 554 -12.34 19.95 -10.38
CA ALA A 554 -13.62 19.42 -9.95
C ALA A 554 -14.31 20.43 -9.02
N THR A 555 -15.57 20.73 -9.28
CA THR A 555 -16.40 21.53 -8.36
C THR A 555 -17.43 20.60 -7.75
N ILE A 556 -17.38 20.39 -6.44
CA ILE A 556 -18.21 19.46 -5.69
C ILE A 556 -18.96 20.24 -4.62
N ASP A 557 -20.29 20.16 -4.60
CA ASP A 557 -21.13 20.91 -3.66
C ASP A 557 -20.81 22.42 -3.63
N GLY A 558 -20.49 22.97 -4.81
CA GLY A 558 -20.12 24.39 -4.97
C GLY A 558 -18.68 24.75 -4.57
N LYS A 559 -17.91 23.82 -4.02
CA LYS A 559 -16.50 24.02 -3.67
C LYS A 559 -15.60 23.56 -4.81
N PRO A 560 -14.72 24.43 -5.37
CA PRO A 560 -13.74 24.02 -6.37
C PRO A 560 -12.55 23.31 -5.70
N PHE A 561 -12.12 22.23 -6.33
CA PHE A 561 -10.89 21.51 -6.04
C PHE A 561 -10.00 21.61 -7.29
N SER A 562 -8.93 22.35 -7.17
CA SER A 562 -7.97 22.56 -8.25
C SER A 562 -6.77 21.64 -8.07
N GLN A 563 -6.09 21.38 -9.16
CA GLN A 563 -4.82 20.66 -9.17
C GLN A 563 -3.77 21.34 -8.26
N PRO A 564 -2.76 20.59 -7.78
CA PRO A 564 -1.62 21.14 -7.07
C PRO A 564 -0.87 22.18 -7.92
N LEU A 565 -0.05 22.98 -7.27
CA LEU A 565 0.86 23.89 -7.96
C LEU A 565 2.01 23.10 -8.59
N ASN A 566 2.50 23.58 -9.72
CA ASN A 566 3.68 22.95 -10.34
C ASN A 566 4.91 23.05 -9.45
N ALA A 567 5.79 22.08 -9.57
CA ALA A 567 7.01 21.92 -8.78
C ALA A 567 6.73 21.67 -7.26
N THR A 568 5.55 21.12 -6.95
CA THR A 568 5.23 20.76 -5.56
C THR A 568 4.97 19.28 -5.39
#